data_dc812ca81da1a30d5573dea2c1a6b3d4
#
_entry.id   dc812ca81da1a30d5573dea2c1a6b3d4
#
_cell.length_a   1.000
_cell.length_b   1.000
_cell.length_c   1.000
_cell.angle_alpha   90.00
_cell.angle_beta   90.00
_cell.angle_gamma   90.00
#
_symmetry.space_group_name_H-M   'P 1'
#
loop_
_entity.id
_entity.type
_entity.pdbx_description
1 polymer ?
#
loop_
_entity_poly.entity_id
_entity_poly.type
_entity_poly.pdbx_seq_one_letter_code
_entity_poly.pdbx_strand_id
1 'polypeptide(L)'
;MSHTLFEKIWDNHIVYPNSTTKSINEPINPDSYLLYIDRHLIHEVTSPQAFDGLRTSNRKVRRPDLTFATMDHNVPTINRGLPIVDQISAIQINTLVENCKEFGIRLFDLDSPNQGIVHVIGPEL
;
A
#
# COMPACT_ATOMS: atom_id res chain seq x y z
N MET A 1 12.73 26.13 16.25
CA MET A 1 13.77 25.23 15.69
C MET A 1 13.31 24.75 14.33
N SER A 2 14.23 24.58 13.40
CA SER A 2 13.87 24.01 12.08
C SER A 2 13.72 22.49 12.23
N HIS A 3 12.56 21.97 11.84
CA HIS A 3 12.30 20.53 11.80
C HIS A 3 12.86 19.92 10.52
N THR A 4 13.41 18.71 10.63
CA THR A 4 13.75 17.87 9.46
C THR A 4 12.47 17.46 8.73
N LEU A 5 12.59 16.97 7.49
CA LEU A 5 11.45 16.43 6.75
C LEU A 5 10.80 15.25 7.50
N PHE A 6 11.63 14.39 8.08
CA PHE A 6 11.15 13.27 8.91
C PHE A 6 10.30 13.76 10.09
N GLU A 7 10.79 14.71 10.87
CA GLU A 7 10.05 15.24 12.04
C GLU A 7 8.71 15.86 11.61
N LYS A 8 8.67 16.60 10.49
CA LYS A 8 7.43 17.18 9.97
C LYS A 8 6.39 16.13 9.58
N ILE A 9 6.83 15.05 8.93
CA ILE A 9 5.94 13.94 8.54
C ILE A 9 5.50 13.19 9.80
N TRP A 10 6.43 12.87 10.68
CA TRP A 10 6.18 12.14 11.92
C TRP A 10 5.14 12.86 12.78
N ASP A 11 5.35 14.13 13.08
CA ASP A 11 4.46 14.92 13.94
C ASP A 11 3.04 15.02 13.39
N ASN A 12 2.91 15.08 12.05
CA ASN A 12 1.60 15.13 11.39
C ASN A 12 0.85 13.78 11.40
N HIS A 13 1.53 12.68 11.67
CA HIS A 13 0.94 11.34 11.64
C HIS A 13 0.75 10.72 13.02
N ILE A 14 1.27 11.34 14.08
CA ILE A 14 1.07 10.85 15.46
C ILE A 14 -0.39 11.06 15.86
N VAL A 15 -1.08 9.96 16.16
CA VAL A 15 -2.41 9.96 16.79
C VAL A 15 -2.29 9.78 18.30
N TYR A 16 -1.28 9.04 18.74
CA TYR A 16 -1.00 8.75 20.14
C TYR A 16 0.54 8.56 20.32
N PRO A 17 1.18 8.99 21.43
CA PRO A 17 0.56 9.31 22.68
C PRO A 17 -0.02 10.72 22.71
N ASN A 18 -1.31 10.81 22.90
CA ASN A 18 -1.90 12.09 23.24
C ASN A 18 -1.89 12.19 24.77
N SER A 19 -1.26 13.21 25.31
CA SER A 19 -1.11 13.44 26.75
C SER A 19 -2.44 13.54 27.52
N THR A 20 -3.56 13.51 26.81
CA THR A 20 -4.91 13.68 27.34
C THR A 20 -5.74 12.40 27.45
N THR A 21 -5.31 11.28 26.86
CA THR A 21 -6.01 9.99 26.99
C THR A 21 -5.23 9.01 27.84
N LYS A 22 -5.26 9.21 29.15
CA LYS A 22 -4.96 8.13 30.10
C LYS A 22 -6.08 7.10 29.98
N SER A 23 -5.92 6.12 29.11
CA SER A 23 -6.74 4.93 29.16
C SER A 23 -6.36 4.11 30.36
N ILE A 24 -7.32 3.86 31.13
CA ILE A 24 -7.49 3.09 32.33
C ILE A 24 -6.88 1.68 32.07
N ASN A 25 -5.82 1.32 32.80
CA ASN A 25 -5.38 -0.05 33.10
C ASN A 25 -4.34 -0.77 32.20
N GLU A 26 -3.61 -0.13 31.31
CA GLU A 26 -2.43 -0.80 30.74
C GLU A 26 -1.16 0.07 30.89
N PRO A 27 -0.01 -0.52 31.25
CA PRO A 27 1.26 0.20 31.22
C PRO A 27 1.61 0.51 29.76
N ILE A 28 1.40 1.76 29.37
CA ILE A 28 1.78 2.23 28.05
C ILE A 28 3.31 2.21 27.96
N ASN A 29 3.84 1.45 27.01
CA ASN A 29 5.24 1.59 26.66
C ASN A 29 5.45 3.04 26.19
N PRO A 30 6.28 3.85 26.89
CA PRO A 30 6.49 5.25 26.54
C PRO A 30 7.07 5.44 25.13
N ASP A 31 7.62 4.37 24.54
CA ASP A 31 8.21 4.35 23.20
C ASP A 31 7.24 3.88 22.11
N SER A 32 5.97 3.66 22.42
CA SER A 32 4.96 3.22 21.46
C SER A 32 4.12 4.39 20.95
N TYR A 33 4.02 4.50 19.64
CA TYR A 33 3.22 5.52 18.95
C TYR A 33 2.14 4.87 18.10
N LEU A 34 0.94 5.43 18.10
CA LEU A 34 -0.10 5.12 17.14
C LEU A 34 -0.02 6.16 16.02
N LEU A 35 0.25 5.69 14.80
CA LEU A 35 0.35 6.55 13.63
C LEU A 35 -0.90 6.41 12.76
N TYR A 36 -1.36 7.52 12.21
CA TYR A 36 -2.35 7.52 11.13
C TYR A 36 -1.66 7.13 9.83
N ILE A 37 -2.19 6.12 9.14
CA ILE A 37 -1.72 5.72 7.82
C ILE A 37 -2.62 6.39 6.78
N ASP A 38 -2.08 7.33 6.05
CA ASP A 38 -2.80 8.16 5.07
C ASP A 38 -2.68 7.65 3.62
N ARG A 39 -1.71 6.79 3.34
CA ARG A 39 -1.50 6.15 2.03
C ARG A 39 -1.21 4.68 2.21
N HIS A 40 -1.72 3.86 1.30
CA HIS A 40 -1.41 2.44 1.24
C HIS A 40 -0.94 2.10 -0.17
N LEU A 41 0.29 1.64 -0.27
CA LEU A 41 0.90 1.24 -1.54
C LEU A 41 0.99 -0.29 -1.58
N ILE A 42 0.49 -0.89 -2.64
CA ILE A 42 0.45 -2.35 -2.81
C ILE A 42 1.03 -2.77 -4.16
N HIS A 43 1.50 -4.00 -4.24
CA HIS A 43 2.02 -4.61 -5.45
C HIS A 43 1.58 -6.07 -5.59
N GLU A 44 1.90 -6.72 -6.71
CA GLU A 44 1.37 -8.02 -7.11
C GLU A 44 1.80 -9.20 -6.23
N VAL A 45 2.96 -9.11 -5.55
CA VAL A 45 3.53 -10.28 -4.86
C VAL A 45 2.84 -10.56 -3.52
N THR A 46 2.61 -9.54 -2.69
CA THR A 46 2.12 -9.72 -1.31
C THR A 46 0.64 -9.40 -1.13
N SER A 47 0.02 -8.69 -2.06
CA SER A 47 -1.37 -8.26 -1.93
C SER A 47 -2.43 -9.37 -2.10
N PRO A 48 -2.21 -10.48 -2.85
CA PRO A 48 -3.25 -11.49 -3.05
C PRO A 48 -3.83 -12.03 -1.74
N GLN A 49 -2.97 -12.39 -0.78
CA GLN A 49 -3.40 -12.93 0.50
C GLN A 49 -4.21 -11.94 1.33
N ALA A 50 -3.87 -10.64 1.24
CA ALA A 50 -4.63 -9.60 1.93
C ALA A 50 -6.06 -9.46 1.37
N PHE A 51 -6.21 -9.52 0.05
CA PHE A 51 -7.52 -9.48 -0.60
C PHE A 51 -8.36 -10.73 -0.29
N ASP A 52 -7.75 -11.90 -0.25
CA ASP A 52 -8.43 -13.13 0.16
C ASP A 52 -8.91 -13.05 1.61
N GLY A 53 -8.11 -12.47 2.49
CA GLY A 53 -8.51 -12.18 3.87
C GLY A 53 -9.70 -11.22 3.96
N LEU A 54 -9.74 -10.19 3.11
CA LEU A 54 -10.88 -9.27 3.04
C LEU A 54 -12.15 -9.98 2.57
N ARG A 55 -12.07 -10.79 1.51
CA ARG A 55 -13.21 -11.59 1.00
C ARG A 55 -13.74 -12.54 2.05
N THR A 56 -12.85 -13.34 2.66
CA THR A 56 -13.22 -14.32 3.69
C THR A 56 -13.89 -13.67 4.90
N SER A 57 -13.44 -12.47 5.26
CA SER A 57 -13.99 -11.70 6.37
C SER A 57 -15.21 -10.84 5.98
N ASN A 58 -15.65 -10.88 4.73
CA ASN A 58 -16.68 -10.02 4.15
C ASN A 58 -16.41 -8.51 4.41
N ARG A 59 -15.18 -8.10 4.23
CA ARG A 59 -14.72 -6.72 4.42
C ARG A 59 -14.33 -6.08 3.09
N LYS A 60 -14.50 -4.78 3.02
CA LYS A 60 -14.03 -3.94 1.91
C LYS A 60 -12.72 -3.25 2.28
N VAL A 61 -11.99 -2.79 1.27
CA VAL A 61 -10.90 -1.83 1.49
C VAL A 61 -11.50 -0.56 2.06
N ARG A 62 -10.95 -0.09 3.20
CA ARG A 62 -11.51 1.05 3.93
C ARG A 62 -11.38 2.36 3.15
N ARG A 63 -10.23 2.57 2.52
CA ARG A 63 -9.91 3.80 1.78
C ARG A 63 -9.31 3.45 0.42
N PRO A 64 -10.14 2.98 -0.54
CA PRO A 64 -9.66 2.67 -1.88
C PRO A 64 -9.14 3.90 -2.62
N ASP A 65 -9.64 5.08 -2.28
CA ASP A 65 -9.18 6.38 -2.77
C ASP A 65 -7.76 6.76 -2.31
N LEU A 66 -7.28 6.19 -1.22
CA LEU A 66 -5.93 6.37 -0.67
C LEU A 66 -5.06 5.11 -0.79
N THR A 67 -5.54 4.11 -1.53
CA THR A 67 -4.80 2.87 -1.82
C THR A 67 -4.40 2.88 -3.30
N PHE A 68 -3.11 2.67 -3.56
CA PHE A 68 -2.56 2.68 -4.92
C PHE A 68 -1.79 1.40 -5.17
N ALA A 69 -1.97 0.83 -6.34
CA ALA A 69 -1.33 -0.40 -6.75
C ALA A 69 -0.39 -0.17 -7.93
N THR A 70 0.73 -0.88 -7.95
CA THR A 70 1.63 -0.95 -9.10
C THR A 70 2.11 -2.37 -9.31
N MET A 71 2.59 -2.65 -10.51
CA MET A 71 3.26 -3.90 -10.88
C MET A 71 4.74 -3.59 -11.03
N ASP A 72 5.58 -4.10 -10.15
CA ASP A 72 7.01 -3.75 -10.16
C ASP A 72 7.98 -4.92 -9.89
N HIS A 73 7.50 -6.06 -9.39
CA HIS A 73 8.35 -7.22 -9.08
C HIS A 73 8.39 -8.24 -10.22
N ASN A 74 7.22 -8.62 -10.76
CA ASN A 74 7.07 -9.70 -11.73
C ASN A 74 6.88 -9.20 -13.16
N VAL A 75 7.34 -8.02 -13.45
CA VAL A 75 7.21 -7.39 -14.77
C VAL A 75 8.48 -7.59 -15.59
N PRO A 76 8.35 -7.88 -16.91
CA PRO A 76 9.52 -8.00 -17.76
C PRO A 76 10.20 -6.64 -17.94
N THR A 77 11.54 -6.66 -17.94
CA THR A 77 12.36 -5.46 -18.20
C THR A 77 12.60 -5.22 -19.70
N ILE A 78 12.42 -6.25 -20.50
CA ILE A 78 12.52 -6.23 -21.98
C ILE A 78 11.26 -6.82 -22.59
N ASN A 79 10.95 -6.43 -23.80
CA ASN A 79 9.78 -6.96 -24.54
C ASN A 79 8.45 -6.84 -23.79
N ARG A 80 8.23 -5.74 -23.11
CA ARG A 80 7.10 -5.52 -22.20
C ARG A 80 5.72 -5.65 -22.87
N GLY A 81 5.63 -5.50 -24.18
CA GLY A 81 4.40 -5.70 -24.95
C GLY A 81 4.07 -7.16 -25.28
N LEU A 82 4.94 -8.11 -24.89
CA LEU A 82 4.70 -9.53 -25.10
C LEU A 82 4.10 -10.17 -23.85
N PRO A 83 3.38 -11.31 -24.01
CA PRO A 83 2.87 -12.07 -22.86
C PRO A 83 3.99 -12.47 -21.90
N ILE A 84 3.69 -12.43 -20.61
CA ILE A 84 4.63 -12.84 -19.57
C ILE A 84 4.77 -14.36 -19.61
N VAL A 85 6.00 -14.83 -19.87
CA VAL A 85 6.31 -16.25 -20.06
C VAL A 85 6.24 -17.04 -18.77
N ASP A 86 6.71 -16.44 -17.67
CA ASP A 86 6.63 -17.07 -16.35
C ASP A 86 5.18 -17.12 -15.86
N GLN A 87 4.66 -18.31 -15.67
CA GLN A 87 3.25 -18.52 -15.32
C GLN A 87 2.90 -17.96 -13.94
N ILE A 88 3.81 -18.04 -12.96
CA ILE A 88 3.57 -17.55 -11.61
C ILE A 88 3.48 -16.02 -11.65
N SER A 89 4.42 -15.37 -12.32
CA SER A 89 4.42 -13.91 -12.51
C SER A 89 3.15 -13.45 -13.23
N ALA A 90 2.74 -14.16 -14.29
CA ALA A 90 1.52 -13.83 -15.02
C ALA A 90 0.26 -13.95 -14.13
N ILE A 91 0.16 -15.00 -13.32
CA ILE A 91 -0.95 -15.18 -12.38
C ILE A 91 -0.97 -14.05 -11.36
N GLN A 92 0.15 -13.70 -10.74
CA GLN A 92 0.21 -12.65 -9.73
C GLN A 92 -0.19 -11.29 -10.29
N ILE A 93 0.28 -10.94 -11.49
CA ILE A 93 -0.08 -9.70 -12.17
C ILE A 93 -1.57 -9.66 -12.48
N ASN A 94 -2.12 -10.72 -13.08
CA ASN A 94 -3.55 -10.79 -13.38
C ASN A 94 -4.41 -10.73 -12.11
N THR A 95 -4.00 -11.41 -11.05
CA THR A 95 -4.67 -11.36 -9.75
C THR A 95 -4.69 -9.93 -9.17
N LEU A 96 -3.60 -9.17 -9.30
CA LEU A 96 -3.59 -7.77 -8.88
C LEU A 96 -4.59 -6.92 -9.69
N VAL A 97 -4.64 -7.11 -11.02
CA VAL A 97 -5.61 -6.40 -11.88
C VAL A 97 -7.05 -6.67 -11.42
N GLU A 98 -7.39 -7.94 -11.24
CA GLU A 98 -8.73 -8.35 -10.81
C GLU A 98 -9.07 -7.80 -9.42
N ASN A 99 -8.15 -7.88 -8.48
CA ASN A 99 -8.31 -7.35 -7.13
C ASN A 99 -8.52 -5.82 -7.14
N CYS A 100 -7.71 -5.08 -7.89
CA CYS A 100 -7.85 -3.64 -7.99
C CYS A 100 -9.20 -3.24 -8.59
N LYS A 101 -9.66 -3.97 -9.60
CA LYS A 101 -10.98 -3.75 -10.21
C LYS A 101 -12.12 -4.05 -9.22
N GLU A 102 -12.05 -5.16 -8.51
CA GLU A 102 -13.07 -5.57 -7.53
C GLU A 102 -13.18 -4.58 -6.36
N PHE A 103 -12.04 -4.15 -5.82
CA PHE A 103 -11.99 -3.29 -4.63
C PHE A 103 -11.94 -1.79 -4.94
N GLY A 104 -11.98 -1.40 -6.22
CA GLY A 104 -11.98 0.00 -6.64
C GLY A 104 -10.67 0.73 -6.38
N ILE A 105 -9.54 0.05 -6.50
CA ILE A 105 -8.20 0.59 -6.24
C ILE A 105 -7.59 1.08 -7.55
N ARG A 106 -6.95 2.25 -7.50
CA ARG A 106 -6.20 2.79 -8.64
C ARG A 106 -4.95 1.96 -8.88
N LEU A 107 -4.85 1.41 -10.10
CA LEU A 107 -3.72 0.61 -10.55
C LEU A 107 -2.88 1.39 -11.57
N PHE A 108 -1.58 1.40 -11.36
CA PHE A 108 -0.57 1.78 -12.34
C PHE A 108 -0.04 0.48 -12.98
N ASP A 109 -0.71 0.06 -14.03
CA ASP A 109 -0.40 -1.17 -14.77
C ASP A 109 0.78 -1.01 -15.73
N LEU A 110 1.09 -2.06 -16.52
CA LEU A 110 2.22 -2.07 -17.45
C LEU A 110 2.13 -1.03 -18.56
N ASP A 111 0.92 -0.61 -18.91
CA ASP A 111 0.66 0.37 -19.97
C ASP A 111 0.58 1.80 -19.42
N SER A 112 0.57 1.95 -18.08
CA SER A 112 0.52 3.27 -17.46
C SER A 112 1.86 4.00 -17.62
N PRO A 113 1.85 5.28 -18.03
CA PRO A 113 3.06 6.10 -18.09
C PRO A 113 3.68 6.34 -16.68
N ASN A 114 2.89 6.15 -15.65
CA ASN A 114 3.31 6.31 -14.25
C ASN A 114 3.62 4.96 -13.57
N GLN A 115 3.70 3.86 -14.33
CA GLN A 115 4.14 2.59 -13.78
C GLN A 115 5.61 2.65 -13.37
N GLY A 116 5.92 2.16 -12.20
CA GLY A 116 7.27 2.15 -11.66
C GLY A 116 7.36 1.40 -10.34
N ILE A 117 8.53 1.45 -9.76
CA ILE A 117 8.82 0.83 -8.45
C ILE A 117 7.93 1.47 -7.38
N VAL A 118 7.25 0.65 -6.58
CA VAL A 118 6.28 1.09 -5.58
C VAL A 118 6.85 2.15 -4.62
N HIS A 119 8.11 2.02 -4.24
CA HIS A 119 8.78 2.96 -3.34
C HIS A 119 9.11 4.31 -3.99
N VAL A 120 9.09 4.39 -5.32
CA VAL A 120 9.34 5.63 -6.08
C VAL A 120 8.04 6.32 -6.42
N ILE A 121 7.10 5.60 -7.03
CA ILE A 121 5.84 6.20 -7.47
C ILE A 121 5.00 6.74 -6.30
N GLY A 122 5.07 6.10 -5.14
CA GLY A 122 4.33 6.53 -3.96
C GLY A 122 4.67 7.95 -3.50
N PRO A 123 5.97 8.31 -3.35
CA PRO A 123 6.36 9.68 -3.00
C PRO A 123 6.19 10.70 -4.13
N GLU A 124 6.17 10.29 -5.40
CA GLU A 124 6.20 11.19 -6.56
C GLU A 124 4.81 11.48 -7.16
N LEU A 125 3.80 10.70 -6.85
CA LEU A 125 2.42 10.84 -7.35
C LEU A 125 1.43 11.19 -6.24
#